data_8818b75ffd4a10a27c2f22a44b0d8476
#
_entry.id   8818b75ffd4a10a27c2f22a44b0d8476
#
_cell.length_a   1.000
_cell.length_b   1.000
_cell.length_c   1.000
_cell.angle_alpha   90.00
_cell.angle_beta   90.00
_cell.angle_gamma   90.00
#
_symmetry.space_group_name_H-M   'P 1'
#
loop_
_entity.id
_entity.type
_entity.pdbx_description
1 polymer ?
#
loop_
_entity_poly.entity_id
_entity_poly.type
_entity_poly.pdbx_seq_one_letter_code
_entity_poly.pdbx_strand_id
1 'polypeptide(L)'
;MLPFGRMVKYGNIAPVPVVPTIKDFKIGFSHEVLLDSAGDVWGIGYNTDGQLGFLDANTNSLGAWSKIYTDVRLIGVTARYTVVVTNNNRILYAGNNLISSTTTLGWTDITANMGPVAVDSIDALYCTDGMMHIKTSDGSLYAYGRNMNANSGVTGGVISVATKVNLPNAVIDMRYTFSYGSVLCRLDTTSIYAWGRNTNGELGQGNTTAIVTPKLLSGASIAMGTSYNATAIVSGSASLVTCGGQNDGQLGNGITTAGNVYTYGARAYPSDLNNIRSPVDCSTTYTSAFMSPDGIYYTGSNRSVFGGQSGAATVALYTKCSDLPILYSNITQWCSGTIGGAICSSTELYQCGTGRYIAGDGQNATRYGFRKTPLPWDAY
;
A
#
# COMPACT_ATOMS: atom_id res chain seq x y z
N MET A 1 53.37 -45.19 -28.47
CA MET A 1 53.29 -43.74 -28.18
C MET A 1 51.90 -43.27 -28.58
N LEU A 2 51.04 -42.99 -27.61
CA LEU A 2 49.72 -42.43 -27.88
C LEU A 2 49.84 -40.90 -27.87
N PRO A 3 49.18 -40.15 -28.78
CA PRO A 3 49.27 -38.71 -28.84
C PRO A 3 48.49 -38.06 -27.68
N PHE A 4 49.11 -37.08 -27.05
CA PHE A 4 48.57 -36.25 -26.00
C PHE A 4 47.22 -35.57 -26.44
N GLY A 5 46.19 -35.80 -25.65
CA GLY A 5 44.92 -35.17 -25.85
C GLY A 5 45.01 -33.63 -25.70
N ARG A 6 44.40 -32.92 -26.64
CA ARG A 6 44.16 -31.46 -26.58
C ARG A 6 43.35 -31.14 -25.33
N MET A 7 43.93 -30.40 -24.36
CA MET A 7 43.15 -29.75 -23.32
C MET A 7 42.24 -28.70 -23.99
N VAL A 8 40.97 -28.98 -23.99
CA VAL A 8 39.96 -27.97 -24.32
C VAL A 8 39.98 -26.95 -23.17
N LYS A 9 40.50 -25.75 -23.41
CA LYS A 9 40.28 -24.63 -22.51
C LYS A 9 38.79 -24.36 -22.50
N TYR A 10 38.10 -24.70 -21.42
CA TYR A 10 36.78 -24.16 -21.16
C TYR A 10 36.94 -22.64 -21.04
N GLY A 11 36.46 -21.91 -22.04
CA GLY A 11 36.35 -20.46 -21.97
C GLY A 11 35.53 -20.10 -20.73
N ASN A 12 35.88 -19.01 -20.08
CA ASN A 12 35.07 -18.44 -19.00
C ASN A 12 33.65 -18.29 -19.56
N ILE A 13 32.75 -19.17 -19.12
CA ILE A 13 31.31 -18.97 -19.37
C ILE A 13 30.99 -17.75 -18.54
N ALA A 14 30.64 -16.64 -19.21
CA ALA A 14 30.16 -15.47 -18.51
C ALA A 14 28.98 -15.90 -17.62
N PRO A 15 28.94 -15.48 -16.34
CA PRO A 15 27.83 -15.81 -15.47
C PRO A 15 26.53 -15.41 -16.16
N VAL A 16 25.57 -16.32 -16.22
CA VAL A 16 24.22 -16.02 -16.72
C VAL A 16 23.69 -14.84 -15.92
N PRO A 17 23.26 -13.75 -16.56
CA PRO A 17 22.70 -12.62 -15.83
C PRO A 17 21.55 -13.09 -14.93
N VAL A 18 21.64 -12.82 -13.65
CA VAL A 18 20.54 -13.11 -12.73
C VAL A 18 19.42 -12.12 -13.03
N VAL A 19 18.30 -12.61 -13.54
CA VAL A 19 17.12 -11.79 -13.74
C VAL A 19 16.59 -11.37 -12.38
N PRO A 20 16.39 -10.07 -12.11
CA PRO A 20 15.83 -9.60 -10.85
C PRO A 20 14.42 -10.16 -10.62
N THR A 21 14.04 -10.22 -9.36
CA THR A 21 12.67 -10.58 -8.94
C THR A 21 12.04 -9.41 -8.21
N ILE A 22 10.69 -9.37 -8.16
CA ILE A 22 9.95 -8.36 -7.39
C ILE A 22 10.15 -8.65 -5.90
N LYS A 23 10.72 -7.69 -5.18
CA LYS A 23 10.90 -7.72 -3.73
C LYS A 23 9.76 -6.99 -3.02
N ASP A 24 9.38 -5.82 -3.52
CA ASP A 24 8.26 -5.02 -3.01
C ASP A 24 7.64 -4.17 -4.13
N PHE A 25 6.36 -3.90 -4.04
CA PHE A 25 5.60 -3.09 -4.99
C PHE A 25 4.60 -2.22 -4.26
N LYS A 26 4.57 -0.94 -4.56
CA LYS A 26 3.67 0.03 -3.93
C LYS A 26 3.00 0.90 -4.99
N ILE A 27 1.73 1.22 -4.76
CA ILE A 27 0.96 2.15 -5.58
C ILE A 27 0.66 3.40 -4.75
N GLY A 28 1.02 4.56 -5.29
CA GLY A 28 0.59 5.86 -4.79
C GLY A 28 -0.73 6.31 -5.41
N PHE A 29 -1.02 7.62 -5.37
CA PHE A 29 -2.22 8.18 -6.01
C PHE A 29 -2.12 8.12 -7.53
N SER A 30 -0.96 8.40 -8.08
CA SER A 30 -0.74 8.59 -9.51
C SER A 30 0.65 8.14 -9.99
N HIS A 31 1.37 7.42 -9.14
CA HIS A 31 2.65 6.80 -9.47
C HIS A 31 2.79 5.44 -8.78
N GLU A 32 3.67 4.64 -9.30
CA GLU A 32 3.98 3.30 -8.81
C GLU A 32 5.48 3.15 -8.62
N VAL A 33 5.85 2.36 -7.64
CA VAL A 33 7.25 2.08 -7.30
C VAL A 33 7.44 0.60 -7.08
N LEU A 34 8.44 0.03 -7.72
CA LEU A 34 8.86 -1.35 -7.60
C LEU A 34 10.29 -1.40 -7.05
N LEU A 35 10.51 -2.21 -6.04
CA LEU A 35 11.82 -2.59 -5.54
C LEU A 35 12.13 -4.00 -6.00
N ASP A 36 13.27 -4.18 -6.66
CA ASP A 36 13.71 -5.50 -7.09
C ASP A 36 14.69 -6.16 -6.11
N SER A 37 15.00 -7.43 -6.37
CA SER A 37 15.91 -8.22 -5.53
C SER A 37 17.37 -7.77 -5.58
N ALA A 38 17.74 -6.95 -6.57
CA ALA A 38 19.08 -6.34 -6.66
C ALA A 38 19.19 -5.07 -5.80
N GLY A 39 18.07 -4.55 -5.28
CA GLY A 39 18.01 -3.30 -4.53
C GLY A 39 17.83 -2.08 -5.42
N ASP A 40 17.48 -2.27 -6.69
CA ASP A 40 17.12 -1.18 -7.59
C ASP A 40 15.65 -0.82 -7.41
N VAL A 41 15.37 0.49 -7.42
CA VAL A 41 14.02 1.04 -7.33
C VAL A 41 13.62 1.60 -8.69
N TRP A 42 12.48 1.15 -9.17
CA TRP A 42 11.89 1.53 -10.44
C TRP A 42 10.61 2.32 -10.20
N GLY A 43 10.42 3.40 -10.93
CA GLY A 43 9.25 4.26 -10.82
C GLY A 43 8.57 4.50 -12.15
N ILE A 44 7.26 4.72 -12.11
CA ILE A 44 6.42 5.05 -13.27
C ILE A 44 5.26 5.94 -12.82
N GLY A 45 4.68 6.70 -13.72
CA GLY A 45 3.53 7.55 -13.47
C GLY A 45 3.87 9.02 -13.30
N TYR A 46 3.03 9.76 -12.56
CA TYR A 46 3.21 11.19 -12.37
C TYR A 46 4.43 11.54 -11.51
N ASN A 47 5.03 12.69 -11.81
CA ASN A 47 6.15 13.27 -11.07
C ASN A 47 5.96 14.79 -10.81
N THR A 48 4.72 15.26 -10.83
CA THR A 48 4.41 16.70 -10.66
C THR A 48 4.80 17.26 -9.30
N ASP A 49 4.86 16.40 -8.30
CA ASP A 49 5.34 16.73 -6.95
C ASP A 49 6.81 16.31 -6.73
N GLY A 50 7.52 15.84 -7.76
CA GLY A 50 8.89 15.32 -7.65
C GLY A 50 8.99 13.93 -7.03
N GLN A 51 7.88 13.21 -6.92
CA GLN A 51 7.75 11.94 -6.19
C GLN A 51 8.55 10.77 -6.78
N LEU A 52 9.03 10.90 -8.01
CA LEU A 52 9.94 9.93 -8.64
C LEU A 52 11.43 10.29 -8.49
N GLY A 53 11.75 11.37 -7.76
CA GLY A 53 13.10 11.74 -7.41
C GLY A 53 13.94 12.37 -8.53
N PHE A 54 13.34 12.83 -9.63
CA PHE A 54 14.06 13.53 -10.68
C PHE A 54 14.29 15.00 -10.31
N LEU A 55 15.47 15.50 -10.67
CA LEU A 55 15.84 16.90 -10.47
C LEU A 55 15.24 17.84 -11.52
N ASP A 56 14.70 17.30 -12.61
CA ASP A 56 14.12 18.08 -13.70
C ASP A 56 12.63 18.35 -13.45
N ALA A 57 12.30 19.62 -13.26
CA ALA A 57 10.92 20.09 -13.11
C ALA A 57 10.05 19.87 -14.37
N ASN A 58 10.67 19.60 -15.54
CA ASN A 58 9.93 19.35 -16.77
C ASN A 58 9.50 17.87 -16.93
N THR A 59 10.05 16.97 -16.11
CA THR A 59 9.66 15.56 -16.11
C THR A 59 8.40 15.37 -15.26
N ASN A 60 7.25 15.74 -15.82
CA ASN A 60 5.96 15.69 -15.12
C ASN A 60 5.38 14.27 -14.99
N SER A 61 5.83 13.32 -15.81
CA SER A 61 5.39 11.92 -15.76
C SER A 61 6.31 11.00 -16.56
N LEU A 62 6.34 9.72 -16.16
CA LEU A 62 7.02 8.64 -16.86
C LEU A 62 5.99 7.66 -17.41
N GLY A 63 6.03 7.41 -18.71
CA GLY A 63 5.18 6.42 -19.38
C GLY A 63 5.75 5.00 -19.36
N ALA A 64 7.01 4.83 -18.95
CA ALA A 64 7.70 3.55 -18.85
C ALA A 64 8.48 3.47 -17.53
N TRP A 65 8.72 2.24 -17.06
CA TRP A 65 9.56 2.00 -15.89
C TRP A 65 10.94 2.64 -16.05
N SER A 66 11.34 3.43 -15.10
CA SER A 66 12.66 4.05 -15.06
C SER A 66 13.29 3.82 -13.69
N LYS A 67 14.58 3.51 -13.67
CA LYS A 67 15.32 3.36 -12.43
C LYS A 67 15.46 4.72 -11.76
N ILE A 68 14.93 4.85 -10.55
CA ILE A 68 14.88 6.10 -9.78
C ILE A 68 15.83 6.12 -8.59
N TYR A 69 16.22 4.95 -8.07
CA TYR A 69 17.21 4.83 -7.00
C TYR A 69 17.86 3.45 -7.00
N THR A 70 18.94 3.28 -6.22
CA THR A 70 19.67 2.00 -6.09
C THR A 70 20.07 1.75 -4.64
N ASP A 71 20.53 0.53 -4.34
CA ASP A 71 21.02 0.13 -3.01
C ASP A 71 19.95 0.26 -1.91
N VAL A 72 18.71 -0.11 -2.23
CA VAL A 72 17.53 0.03 -1.36
C VAL A 72 17.10 -1.30 -0.77
N ARG A 73 16.66 -1.28 0.50
CA ARG A 73 16.09 -2.43 1.18
C ARG A 73 14.60 -2.33 1.48
N LEU A 74 14.04 -1.11 1.62
CA LEU A 74 12.62 -0.86 1.84
C LEU A 74 12.14 0.35 1.05
N ILE A 75 10.88 0.32 0.63
CA ILE A 75 10.19 1.44 -0.02
C ILE A 75 8.91 1.80 0.73
N GLY A 76 8.56 3.09 0.72
CA GLY A 76 7.28 3.62 1.15
C GLY A 76 6.75 4.59 0.10
N VAL A 77 5.45 4.55 -0.17
CA VAL A 77 4.84 5.37 -1.22
C VAL A 77 3.52 5.95 -0.75
N THR A 78 3.23 7.18 -1.15
CA THR A 78 1.92 7.83 -0.93
C THR A 78 1.42 8.50 -2.20
N ALA A 79 0.43 9.38 -2.03
CA ALA A 79 -0.06 10.22 -3.12
C ALA A 79 1.04 11.08 -3.76
N ARG A 80 1.95 11.64 -2.96
CA ARG A 80 2.79 12.77 -3.34
C ARG A 80 4.28 12.60 -3.03
N TYR A 81 4.67 11.47 -2.44
CA TYR A 81 6.07 11.22 -2.16
C TYR A 81 6.42 9.74 -2.15
N THR A 82 7.68 9.46 -2.37
CA THR A 82 8.31 8.15 -2.24
C THR A 82 9.39 8.23 -1.17
N VAL A 83 9.50 7.21 -0.34
CA VAL A 83 10.55 7.04 0.67
C VAL A 83 11.35 5.80 0.35
N VAL A 84 12.66 5.86 0.54
CA VAL A 84 13.56 4.71 0.47
C VAL A 84 14.38 4.59 1.74
N VAL A 85 14.61 3.35 2.18
CA VAL A 85 15.61 3.02 3.19
C VAL A 85 16.71 2.22 2.49
N THR A 86 17.93 2.73 2.53
CA THR A 86 19.07 2.14 1.83
C THR A 86 19.78 1.08 2.66
N ASN A 87 20.58 0.21 2.01
CA ASN A 87 21.39 -0.78 2.71
C ASN A 87 22.53 -0.16 3.55
N ASN A 88 22.94 1.07 3.21
CA ASN A 88 23.91 1.85 3.99
C ASN A 88 23.25 2.70 5.09
N ASN A 89 22.05 2.34 5.54
CA ASN A 89 21.34 2.92 6.66
C ASN A 89 21.00 4.40 6.53
N ARG A 90 20.61 4.83 5.33
CA ARG A 90 20.03 6.14 5.11
C ARG A 90 18.54 6.03 4.84
N ILE A 91 17.78 7.05 5.22
CA ILE A 91 16.38 7.20 4.85
C ILE A 91 16.23 8.50 4.06
N LEU A 92 15.69 8.38 2.85
CA LEU A 92 15.50 9.51 1.94
C LEU A 92 14.07 9.55 1.44
N TYR A 93 13.59 10.73 1.11
CA TYR A 93 12.31 10.89 0.41
C TYR A 93 12.47 11.78 -0.83
N ALA A 94 11.54 11.60 -1.78
CA ALA A 94 11.40 12.45 -2.96
C ALA A 94 9.94 12.88 -3.09
N GLY A 95 9.70 14.14 -3.47
CA GLY A 95 8.35 14.67 -3.64
C GLY A 95 7.96 15.72 -2.62
N ASN A 96 6.66 15.76 -2.27
CA ASN A 96 6.12 16.73 -1.34
C ASN A 96 6.70 16.55 0.07
N ASN A 97 7.16 17.64 0.66
CA ASN A 97 7.86 17.60 1.94
C ASN A 97 6.95 17.13 3.08
N LEU A 98 7.42 16.14 3.84
CA LEU A 98 6.73 15.58 4.99
C LEU A 98 6.48 16.58 6.13
N ILE A 99 7.30 17.63 6.22
CA ILE A 99 7.24 18.63 7.31
C ILE A 99 6.57 19.93 6.88
N SER A 100 6.89 20.45 5.69
CA SER A 100 6.51 21.82 5.28
C SER A 100 5.50 21.89 4.14
N SER A 101 5.09 20.78 3.55
CA SER A 101 4.23 20.70 2.35
C SER A 101 4.78 21.39 1.08
N THR A 102 6.06 21.71 1.05
CA THR A 102 6.72 22.23 -0.14
C THR A 102 7.20 21.09 -1.03
N THR A 103 7.10 21.25 -2.33
CA THR A 103 7.67 20.29 -3.29
C THR A 103 9.20 20.42 -3.30
N THR A 104 9.89 19.29 -3.23
CA THR A 104 11.34 19.20 -3.33
C THR A 104 11.71 18.30 -4.50
N LEU A 105 12.47 18.81 -5.45
CA LEU A 105 12.99 18.00 -6.55
C LEU A 105 14.20 17.18 -6.07
N GLY A 106 14.30 15.96 -6.58
CA GLY A 106 15.35 15.03 -6.18
C GLY A 106 15.11 14.37 -4.82
N TRP A 107 16.13 13.68 -4.35
CA TRP A 107 16.10 12.93 -3.10
C TRP A 107 16.65 13.75 -1.94
N THR A 108 15.88 13.85 -0.87
CA THR A 108 16.26 14.54 0.37
C THR A 108 16.55 13.53 1.47
N ASP A 109 17.72 13.62 2.07
CA ASP A 109 18.12 12.80 3.21
C ASP A 109 17.49 13.33 4.50
N ILE A 110 16.78 12.47 5.20
CA ILE A 110 16.15 12.74 6.50
C ILE A 110 16.68 11.84 7.62
N THR A 111 17.80 11.18 7.41
CA THR A 111 18.40 10.25 8.39
C THR A 111 18.60 10.92 9.75
N ALA A 112 19.07 12.17 9.77
CA ALA A 112 19.28 12.93 11.01
C ALA A 112 17.98 13.19 11.81
N ASN A 113 16.83 13.15 11.15
CA ASN A 113 15.52 13.38 11.77
C ASN A 113 14.93 12.10 12.41
N MET A 114 15.60 10.96 12.28
CA MET A 114 15.10 9.71 12.84
C MET A 114 15.23 9.64 14.39
N GLY A 115 15.95 10.56 15.02
CA GLY A 115 16.01 10.66 16.47
C GLY A 115 16.42 9.35 17.14
N PRO A 116 15.53 8.74 17.92
CA PRO A 116 15.84 7.50 18.64
C PRO A 116 15.78 6.24 17.75
N VAL A 117 15.36 6.36 16.47
CA VAL A 117 15.23 5.21 15.57
C VAL A 117 16.59 4.87 14.95
N ALA A 118 17.14 3.72 15.30
CA ALA A 118 18.28 3.16 14.56
C ALA A 118 17.80 2.74 13.16
N VAL A 119 18.35 3.33 12.11
CA VAL A 119 17.85 3.12 10.74
C VAL A 119 17.94 1.67 10.32
N ASP A 120 18.99 0.94 10.72
CA ASP A 120 19.18 -0.49 10.48
C ASP A 120 18.08 -1.38 11.10
N SER A 121 17.42 -0.90 12.17
CA SER A 121 16.30 -1.59 12.79
C SER A 121 14.96 -1.39 12.09
N ILE A 122 14.86 -0.50 11.11
CA ILE A 122 13.60 -0.24 10.40
C ILE A 122 13.21 -1.49 9.61
N ASP A 123 12.01 -1.98 9.87
CA ASP A 123 11.44 -3.22 9.35
C ASP A 123 10.29 -2.97 8.36
N ALA A 124 9.50 -1.90 8.58
CA ALA A 124 8.44 -1.50 7.66
C ALA A 124 8.20 0.02 7.68
N LEU A 125 7.70 0.53 6.55
CA LEU A 125 7.24 1.90 6.39
C LEU A 125 5.75 1.90 6.04
N TYR A 126 4.97 2.72 6.76
CA TYR A 126 3.57 2.98 6.49
C TYR A 126 3.40 4.47 6.23
N CYS A 127 3.07 4.82 4.99
CA CYS A 127 3.07 6.21 4.54
C CYS A 127 1.66 6.69 4.21
N THR A 128 1.26 7.84 4.73
CA THR A 128 0.02 8.56 4.41
C THR A 128 0.34 9.93 3.83
N ASP A 129 -0.66 10.67 3.36
CA ASP A 129 -0.42 12.04 2.88
C ASP A 129 0.09 12.93 4.03
N GLY A 130 1.39 13.21 3.98
CA GLY A 130 2.10 14.05 4.96
C GLY A 130 2.60 13.33 6.22
N MET A 131 2.30 12.05 6.44
CA MET A 131 2.74 11.31 7.63
C MET A 131 3.40 10.00 7.24
N MET A 132 4.52 9.69 7.87
CA MET A 132 5.19 8.40 7.79
C MET A 132 5.23 7.75 9.16
N HIS A 133 4.79 6.50 9.24
CA HIS A 133 5.03 5.67 10.40
C HIS A 133 6.15 4.67 10.10
N ILE A 134 7.04 4.52 11.05
CA ILE A 134 8.24 3.71 10.96
C ILE A 134 8.11 2.59 11.99
N LYS A 135 8.04 1.34 11.53
CA LYS A 135 8.08 0.17 12.40
C LYS A 135 9.50 -0.36 12.47
N THR A 136 9.97 -0.63 13.66
CA THR A 136 11.27 -1.26 13.92
C THR A 136 11.13 -2.77 14.16
N SER A 137 12.22 -3.50 14.05
CA SER A 137 12.26 -4.97 14.18
C SER A 137 11.81 -5.48 15.55
N ASP A 138 11.91 -4.66 16.61
CA ASP A 138 11.35 -4.94 17.93
C ASP A 138 9.83 -4.69 18.01
N GLY A 139 9.19 -4.28 16.92
CA GLY A 139 7.77 -3.95 16.83
C GLY A 139 7.40 -2.58 17.38
N SER A 140 8.37 -1.74 17.75
CA SER A 140 8.08 -0.34 18.11
C SER A 140 7.62 0.45 16.89
N LEU A 141 6.72 1.42 17.10
CA LEU A 141 6.19 2.30 16.08
C LEU A 141 6.59 3.74 16.35
N TYR A 142 7.02 4.45 15.34
CA TYR A 142 7.36 5.88 15.41
C TYR A 142 6.62 6.65 14.32
N ALA A 143 6.24 7.89 14.61
CA ALA A 143 5.61 8.82 13.68
C ALA A 143 6.58 9.93 13.28
N TYR A 144 6.56 10.32 12.00
CA TYR A 144 7.32 11.44 11.45
C TYR A 144 6.51 12.13 10.35
N GLY A 145 6.36 13.46 10.43
CA GLY A 145 5.65 14.22 9.41
C GLY A 145 4.59 15.16 9.94
N ARG A 146 3.68 15.60 9.07
CA ARG A 146 2.58 16.53 9.38
C ARG A 146 1.37 15.77 9.90
N ASN A 147 0.97 16.07 11.13
CA ASN A 147 -0.19 15.46 11.79
C ASN A 147 -1.50 16.20 11.45
N MET A 148 -1.87 16.25 10.16
CA MET A 148 -3.00 17.07 9.71
C MET A 148 -4.38 16.53 10.13
N ASN A 149 -4.49 15.22 10.38
CA ASN A 149 -5.75 14.53 10.65
C ASN A 149 -5.71 13.73 11.97
N ALA A 150 -4.91 14.13 12.92
CA ALA A 150 -4.65 13.38 14.16
C ALA A 150 -4.09 11.96 13.91
N ASN A 151 -3.50 11.72 12.73
CA ASN A 151 -3.10 10.40 12.27
C ASN A 151 -1.72 9.96 12.75
N SER A 152 -0.97 10.79 13.46
CA SER A 152 0.34 10.43 13.99
C SER A 152 0.31 9.43 15.15
N GLY A 153 -0.79 9.38 15.91
CA GLY A 153 -0.87 8.62 17.16
C GLY A 153 -0.13 9.28 18.33
N VAL A 154 0.43 10.46 18.10
CA VAL A 154 1.06 11.31 19.14
C VAL A 154 0.46 12.71 19.07
N THR A 155 0.58 13.48 20.17
CA THR A 155 0.11 14.86 20.21
C THR A 155 1.07 15.79 19.45
N GLY A 156 0.53 16.79 18.75
CA GLY A 156 1.31 17.78 18.01
C GLY A 156 0.83 17.96 16.57
N GLY A 157 1.18 19.07 15.94
CA GLY A 157 0.81 19.38 14.55
C GLY A 157 1.84 18.91 13.52
N VAL A 158 3.13 19.04 13.84
CA VAL A 158 4.25 18.58 13.01
C VAL A 158 5.21 17.78 13.87
N ILE A 159 5.53 16.57 13.44
CA ILE A 159 6.47 15.68 14.10
C ILE A 159 7.78 15.71 13.30
N SER A 160 8.68 16.64 13.63
CA SER A 160 9.91 16.90 12.88
C SER A 160 11.09 16.01 13.26
N VAL A 161 10.92 15.22 14.34
CA VAL A 161 11.84 14.13 14.75
C VAL A 161 11.00 12.92 15.00
N ALA A 162 11.42 11.74 14.52
CA ALA A 162 10.68 10.50 14.69
C ALA A 162 10.36 10.26 16.17
N THR A 163 9.08 10.22 16.50
CA THR A 163 8.56 10.18 17.87
C THR A 163 7.80 8.88 18.08
N LYS A 164 8.09 8.19 19.18
CA LYS A 164 7.48 6.90 19.51
C LYS A 164 5.96 7.05 19.73
N VAL A 165 5.19 6.20 19.06
CA VAL A 165 3.75 6.02 19.31
C VAL A 165 3.59 5.10 20.52
N ASN A 166 2.84 5.54 21.51
CA ASN A 166 2.67 4.75 22.74
C ASN A 166 1.63 3.64 22.52
N LEU A 167 2.11 2.42 22.35
CA LEU A 167 1.32 1.20 22.16
C LEU A 167 1.74 0.16 23.22
N PRO A 168 0.82 -0.67 23.72
CA PRO A 168 1.12 -1.61 24.82
C PRO A 168 1.95 -2.82 24.39
N ASN A 169 1.95 -3.17 23.08
CA ASN A 169 2.62 -4.33 22.55
C ASN A 169 3.25 -4.03 21.17
N ALA A 170 4.02 -4.98 20.66
CA ALA A 170 4.65 -4.88 19.34
C ALA A 170 3.64 -4.81 18.20
N VAL A 171 3.91 -3.93 17.23
CA VAL A 171 3.10 -3.80 16.01
C VAL A 171 3.36 -4.95 15.06
N ILE A 172 2.30 -5.63 14.65
CA ILE A 172 2.33 -6.69 13.63
C ILE A 172 2.01 -6.12 12.25
N ASP A 173 0.95 -5.31 12.14
CA ASP A 173 0.46 -4.75 10.89
C ASP A 173 -0.24 -3.42 11.12
N MET A 174 -0.23 -2.55 10.12
CA MET A 174 -0.88 -1.25 10.16
C MET A 174 -1.52 -0.94 8.82
N ARG A 175 -2.74 -0.36 8.86
CA ARG A 175 -3.50 0.11 7.70
C ARG A 175 -4.01 1.52 7.97
N TYR A 176 -4.18 2.29 6.92
CA TYR A 176 -4.75 3.63 7.02
C TYR A 176 -5.58 3.98 5.78
N THR A 177 -6.57 4.83 5.97
CA THR A 177 -7.32 5.40 4.86
C THR A 177 -6.43 6.37 4.10
N PHE A 178 -6.32 6.17 2.80
CA PHE A 178 -5.32 6.83 1.95
C PHE A 178 -5.39 8.37 1.98
N SER A 179 -6.59 8.95 1.95
CA SER A 179 -6.76 10.41 1.86
C SER A 179 -6.99 11.12 3.19
N TYR A 180 -7.45 10.41 4.22
CA TYR A 180 -7.98 11.08 5.41
C TYR A 180 -7.31 10.70 6.72
N GLY A 181 -6.40 9.74 6.70
CA GLY A 181 -5.53 9.47 7.83
C GLY A 181 -6.19 8.78 9.03
N SER A 182 -7.23 8.00 8.82
CA SER A 182 -7.68 7.05 9.84
C SER A 182 -6.75 5.85 9.85
N VAL A 183 -6.33 5.42 11.02
CA VAL A 183 -5.33 4.37 11.22
C VAL A 183 -5.95 3.20 11.98
N LEU A 184 -5.70 1.99 11.47
CA LEU A 184 -5.87 0.72 12.19
C LEU A 184 -4.51 0.09 12.40
N CYS A 185 -4.22 -0.35 13.61
CA CYS A 185 -2.95 -0.96 13.99
C CYS A 185 -3.20 -2.25 14.77
N ARG A 186 -2.71 -3.38 14.26
CA ARG A 186 -2.79 -4.68 14.92
C ARG A 186 -1.50 -4.94 15.67
N LEU A 187 -1.61 -5.17 16.98
CA LEU A 187 -0.46 -5.39 17.85
C LEU A 187 -0.13 -6.88 18.03
N ASP A 188 -1.16 -7.67 18.24
CA ASP A 188 -1.06 -9.12 18.38
C ASP A 188 -2.18 -9.79 17.59
N THR A 189 -2.41 -11.07 17.76
CA THR A 189 -3.47 -11.78 17.05
C THR A 189 -4.88 -11.37 17.45
N THR A 190 -5.03 -10.54 18.48
CA THR A 190 -6.34 -10.27 19.10
C THR A 190 -6.69 -8.80 19.21
N SER A 191 -5.70 -7.89 19.24
CA SER A 191 -5.94 -6.47 19.54
C SER A 191 -5.74 -5.58 18.33
N ILE A 192 -6.74 -4.76 18.00
CA ILE A 192 -6.64 -3.66 17.03
C ILE A 192 -6.78 -2.34 17.78
N TYR A 193 -5.82 -1.46 17.59
CA TYR A 193 -5.85 -0.07 18.00
C TYR A 193 -6.17 0.83 16.81
N ALA A 194 -6.85 1.94 17.08
CA ALA A 194 -7.19 2.92 16.05
C ALA A 194 -6.95 4.34 16.54
N TRP A 195 -6.64 5.22 15.61
CA TRP A 195 -6.53 6.66 15.80
C TRP A 195 -6.66 7.40 14.48
N GLY A 196 -6.65 8.70 14.53
CA GLY A 196 -6.76 9.57 13.36
C GLY A 196 -8.15 10.14 13.15
N ARG A 197 -8.43 10.49 11.92
CA ARG A 197 -9.72 11.04 11.48
C ARG A 197 -10.85 10.05 11.71
N ASN A 198 -12.04 10.58 12.02
CA ASN A 198 -13.25 9.78 12.27
C ASN A 198 -14.54 10.49 11.81
N THR A 199 -14.45 11.37 10.83
CA THR A 199 -15.60 12.24 10.43
C THR A 199 -16.76 11.47 9.81
N ASN A 200 -16.54 10.25 9.34
CA ASN A 200 -17.58 9.35 8.82
C ASN A 200 -17.87 8.19 9.78
N GLY A 201 -17.29 8.17 10.97
CA GLY A 201 -17.41 7.06 11.90
C GLY A 201 -16.53 5.86 11.53
N GLU A 202 -15.52 6.08 10.69
CA GLU A 202 -14.64 5.04 10.15
C GLU A 202 -13.80 4.33 11.20
N LEU A 203 -13.69 4.88 12.42
CA LEU A 203 -13.04 4.23 13.56
C LEU A 203 -13.99 3.41 14.44
N GLY A 204 -15.29 3.34 14.09
CA GLY A 204 -16.26 2.44 14.72
C GLY A 204 -16.57 2.69 16.20
N GLN A 205 -16.34 3.91 16.69
CA GLN A 205 -16.48 4.28 18.11
C GLN A 205 -17.88 4.79 18.51
N GLY A 206 -18.87 4.66 17.64
CA GLY A 206 -20.23 5.18 17.88
C GLY A 206 -20.38 6.68 17.72
N ASN A 207 -19.35 7.37 17.22
CA ASN A 207 -19.33 8.84 17.03
C ASN A 207 -18.42 9.23 15.86
N THR A 208 -18.27 10.53 15.63
CA THR A 208 -17.45 11.11 14.55
C THR A 208 -16.23 11.88 15.06
N THR A 209 -15.88 11.75 16.33
CA THR A 209 -14.76 12.48 16.94
C THR A 209 -13.44 11.82 16.56
N ALA A 210 -12.49 12.61 16.07
CA ALA A 210 -11.13 12.15 15.79
C ALA A 210 -10.44 11.64 17.06
N ILE A 211 -9.62 10.60 16.92
CA ILE A 211 -8.85 10.00 18.01
C ILE A 211 -7.39 10.38 17.83
N VAL A 212 -6.84 11.17 18.74
CA VAL A 212 -5.47 11.70 18.63
C VAL A 212 -4.41 10.66 19.01
N THR A 213 -4.68 9.85 20.04
CA THR A 213 -3.77 8.81 20.54
C THR A 213 -4.39 7.43 20.36
N PRO A 214 -3.57 6.38 20.21
CA PRO A 214 -4.09 5.03 19.99
C PRO A 214 -5.12 4.60 21.03
N LYS A 215 -6.28 4.13 20.56
CA LYS A 215 -7.37 3.60 21.36
C LYS A 215 -7.70 2.18 20.95
N LEU A 216 -7.86 1.28 21.91
CA LEU A 216 -8.31 -0.09 21.67
C LEU A 216 -9.72 -0.07 21.05
N LEU A 217 -9.89 -0.74 19.90
CA LEU A 217 -11.18 -0.85 19.21
C LEU A 217 -12.03 -1.97 19.77
N SER A 218 -11.57 -3.18 19.75
CA SER A 218 -12.22 -4.34 20.35
C SER A 218 -11.38 -5.60 20.15
N GLY A 219 -11.82 -6.73 20.76
CA GLY A 219 -11.06 -7.95 20.80
C GLY A 219 -10.92 -8.70 19.46
N ALA A 220 -10.29 -9.83 19.53
CA ALA A 220 -9.96 -10.87 18.56
C ALA A 220 -10.20 -10.53 17.08
N SER A 221 -9.19 -9.99 16.38
CA SER A 221 -9.25 -9.74 14.95
C SER A 221 -8.05 -10.34 14.24
N ILE A 222 -8.30 -11.00 13.11
CA ILE A 222 -7.26 -11.70 12.34
C ILE A 222 -6.78 -10.90 11.14
N ALA A 223 -7.60 -9.98 10.62
CA ALA A 223 -7.24 -9.09 9.52
C ALA A 223 -7.98 -7.76 9.63
N MET A 224 -7.44 -6.74 8.98
CA MET A 224 -8.01 -5.40 8.91
C MET A 224 -7.75 -4.77 7.55
N GLY A 225 -8.61 -3.85 7.14
CA GLY A 225 -8.47 -3.11 5.89
C GLY A 225 -9.15 -1.77 5.98
N THR A 226 -8.81 -0.90 5.06
CA THR A 226 -9.33 0.46 4.99
C THR A 226 -9.74 0.81 3.56
N SER A 227 -10.70 1.68 3.42
CA SER A 227 -11.02 2.34 2.16
C SER A 227 -10.98 3.86 2.35
N TYR A 228 -11.45 4.63 1.40
CA TYR A 228 -11.39 6.09 1.44
C TYR A 228 -11.98 6.70 2.72
N ASN A 229 -13.12 6.20 3.20
CA ASN A 229 -13.83 6.70 4.38
C ASN A 229 -14.53 5.57 5.17
N ALA A 230 -14.06 4.35 5.01
CA ALA A 230 -14.58 3.19 5.71
C ALA A 230 -13.46 2.25 6.11
N THR A 231 -13.70 1.45 7.12
CA THR A 231 -12.78 0.43 7.61
C THR A 231 -13.48 -0.91 7.74
N ALA A 232 -12.69 -1.96 7.61
CA ALA A 232 -13.14 -3.35 7.70
C ALA A 232 -12.23 -4.15 8.64
N ILE A 233 -12.82 -5.02 9.41
CA ILE A 233 -12.09 -5.94 10.31
C ILE A 233 -12.65 -7.34 10.12
N VAL A 234 -11.78 -8.34 10.00
CA VAL A 234 -12.16 -9.74 10.09
C VAL A 234 -11.93 -10.19 11.54
N SER A 235 -13.02 -10.51 12.22
CA SER A 235 -12.96 -10.98 13.61
C SER A 235 -12.40 -12.41 13.72
N GLY A 236 -11.99 -12.81 14.92
CA GLY A 236 -11.50 -14.16 15.18
C GLY A 236 -12.53 -15.27 14.94
N SER A 237 -13.81 -14.93 14.83
CA SER A 237 -14.89 -15.82 14.42
C SER A 237 -15.10 -15.85 12.89
N ALA A 238 -14.15 -15.34 12.11
CA ALA A 238 -14.21 -15.22 10.66
C ALA A 238 -15.42 -14.40 10.15
N SER A 239 -15.84 -13.38 10.92
CA SER A 239 -16.90 -12.46 10.52
C SER A 239 -16.27 -11.15 10.03
N LEU A 240 -16.64 -10.71 8.83
CA LEU A 240 -16.27 -9.37 8.32
C LEU A 240 -17.24 -8.35 8.94
N VAL A 241 -16.67 -7.35 9.57
CA VAL A 241 -17.41 -6.22 10.12
C VAL A 241 -16.88 -4.92 9.50
N THR A 242 -17.77 -4.00 9.16
CA THR A 242 -17.41 -2.74 8.52
C THR A 242 -18.08 -1.56 9.21
N CYS A 243 -17.46 -0.38 9.14
CA CYS A 243 -18.03 0.90 9.58
C CYS A 243 -17.50 2.06 8.73
N GLY A 244 -18.10 3.24 8.88
CA GLY A 244 -17.75 4.44 8.14
C GLY A 244 -18.81 4.87 7.14
N GLY A 245 -18.41 5.57 6.08
CA GLY A 245 -19.29 6.03 5.01
C GLY A 245 -19.87 4.89 4.19
N GLN A 246 -21.11 5.04 3.74
CA GLN A 246 -21.81 4.00 2.95
C GLN A 246 -22.43 4.51 1.65
N ASN A 247 -22.24 5.79 1.30
CA ASN A 247 -22.90 6.45 0.17
C ASN A 247 -22.77 5.71 -1.17
N ASP A 248 -21.71 4.95 -1.33
CA ASP A 248 -21.34 4.24 -2.56
C ASP A 248 -21.35 2.71 -2.38
N GLY A 249 -21.98 2.20 -1.31
CA GLY A 249 -22.05 0.76 -1.04
C GLY A 249 -20.78 0.12 -0.51
N GLN A 250 -19.74 0.91 -0.19
CA GLN A 250 -18.42 0.42 0.21
C GLN A 250 -18.41 -0.38 1.53
N LEU A 251 -19.49 -0.38 2.28
CA LEU A 251 -19.62 -1.22 3.47
C LEU A 251 -20.11 -2.65 3.18
N GLY A 252 -20.61 -2.92 1.96
CA GLY A 252 -21.14 -4.24 1.63
C GLY A 252 -22.40 -4.63 2.40
N ASN A 253 -23.18 -3.66 2.86
CA ASN A 253 -24.38 -3.87 3.69
C ASN A 253 -25.71 -3.78 2.92
N GLY A 254 -25.65 -3.73 1.59
CA GLY A 254 -26.84 -3.59 0.74
C GLY A 254 -27.33 -2.14 0.59
N ILE A 255 -26.65 -1.16 1.19
CA ILE A 255 -27.07 0.26 1.21
C ILE A 255 -26.09 1.10 0.36
N THR A 256 -26.67 1.92 -0.53
CA THR A 256 -25.96 2.85 -1.41
C THR A 256 -26.42 4.30 -1.22
N THR A 257 -27.26 4.56 -0.24
CA THR A 257 -27.76 5.88 0.07
C THR A 257 -26.89 6.59 1.10
N ALA A 258 -26.96 7.93 1.10
CA ALA A 258 -26.24 8.77 2.03
C ALA A 258 -26.44 8.36 3.49
N GLY A 259 -25.35 8.33 4.25
CA GLY A 259 -25.31 7.97 5.65
C GLY A 259 -23.97 7.42 6.07
N ASN A 260 -23.80 7.25 7.37
CA ASN A 260 -22.59 6.69 7.95
C ASN A 260 -22.97 5.63 8.99
N VAL A 261 -22.13 4.63 9.13
CA VAL A 261 -22.24 3.59 10.16
C VAL A 261 -21.13 3.80 11.19
N TYR A 262 -21.47 4.21 12.37
CA TYR A 262 -20.53 4.64 13.42
C TYR A 262 -20.00 3.50 14.29
N THR A 263 -20.54 2.30 14.12
CA THR A 263 -20.10 1.09 14.86
C THR A 263 -19.91 -0.06 13.90
N TYR A 264 -18.98 -0.94 14.22
CA TYR A 264 -18.77 -2.14 13.42
C TYR A 264 -20.01 -3.04 13.45
N GLY A 265 -20.49 -3.39 12.26
CA GLY A 265 -21.62 -4.32 12.07
C GLY A 265 -21.25 -5.44 11.12
N ALA A 266 -21.74 -6.66 11.42
CA ALA A 266 -21.51 -7.83 10.60
C ALA A 266 -22.08 -7.64 9.17
N ARG A 267 -21.41 -8.23 8.19
CA ARG A 267 -21.80 -8.20 6.77
C ARG A 267 -21.97 -9.62 6.24
N ALA A 268 -22.90 -9.76 5.31
CA ALA A 268 -23.07 -11.01 4.58
C ALA A 268 -22.10 -11.04 3.38
N TYR A 269 -21.46 -12.15 3.13
CA TYR A 269 -20.60 -12.39 1.98
C TYR A 269 -20.78 -13.79 1.43
N PRO A 270 -20.43 -13.98 0.15
CA PRO A 270 -20.74 -15.20 -0.58
C PRO A 270 -19.75 -16.35 -0.37
N SER A 271 -18.66 -16.19 0.41
CA SER A 271 -17.62 -17.21 0.51
C SER A 271 -17.13 -17.46 1.93
N ASP A 272 -16.38 -18.55 2.11
CA ASP A 272 -15.72 -18.90 3.35
C ASP A 272 -14.57 -17.93 3.68
N LEU A 273 -14.70 -17.20 4.77
CA LEU A 273 -13.74 -16.21 5.23
C LEU A 273 -12.52 -16.78 5.93
N ASN A 274 -12.46 -18.10 6.15
CA ASN A 274 -11.37 -18.70 6.93
C ASN A 274 -9.99 -18.53 6.30
N ASN A 275 -9.92 -18.19 5.02
CA ASN A 275 -8.70 -18.04 4.25
C ASN A 275 -8.56 -16.66 3.58
N ILE A 276 -9.21 -15.62 4.08
CA ILE A 276 -9.06 -14.27 3.52
C ILE A 276 -7.62 -13.78 3.76
N ARG A 277 -6.95 -13.41 2.68
CA ARG A 277 -5.84 -12.47 2.79
C ARG A 277 -6.43 -11.08 2.96
N SER A 278 -6.05 -10.46 4.03
CA SER A 278 -6.34 -9.10 4.49
C SER A 278 -7.31 -8.32 3.61
N PRO A 279 -8.39 -7.76 4.13
CA PRO A 279 -9.15 -6.77 3.40
C PRO A 279 -8.16 -5.75 2.87
N VAL A 280 -8.14 -5.57 1.58
CA VAL A 280 -7.15 -4.75 0.92
C VAL A 280 -7.43 -3.31 1.23
N ASP A 281 -6.36 -2.54 1.39
CA ASP A 281 -6.40 -1.09 1.30
C ASP A 281 -6.92 -0.69 -0.08
N CYS A 282 -8.23 -0.69 -0.25
CA CYS A 282 -8.84 -0.07 -1.40
C CYS A 282 -8.86 1.43 -1.16
N SER A 283 -7.73 2.06 -1.41
CA SER A 283 -7.63 3.52 -1.44
C SER A 283 -8.40 4.15 -2.61
N THR A 284 -9.01 3.32 -3.44
CA THR A 284 -9.92 3.77 -4.48
C THR A 284 -11.15 4.38 -3.82
N THR A 285 -11.47 5.58 -4.23
CA THR A 285 -12.67 6.28 -3.80
C THR A 285 -13.87 5.34 -3.76
N TYR A 286 -14.35 5.04 -2.55
CA TYR A 286 -15.62 4.36 -2.29
C TYR A 286 -15.74 2.88 -2.70
N THR A 287 -14.65 2.15 -2.76
CA THR A 287 -14.65 0.70 -2.99
C THR A 287 -13.94 -0.01 -1.86
N SER A 288 -14.45 -1.14 -1.44
CA SER A 288 -13.78 -2.09 -0.54
C SER A 288 -13.65 -3.43 -1.23
N ALA A 289 -12.51 -4.10 -1.08
CA ALA A 289 -12.30 -5.41 -1.65
C ALA A 289 -11.58 -6.35 -0.68
N PHE A 290 -11.69 -7.64 -0.91
CA PHE A 290 -10.88 -8.66 -0.28
C PHE A 290 -10.52 -9.75 -1.29
N MET A 291 -9.47 -10.49 -1.00
CA MET A 291 -9.02 -11.62 -1.78
C MET A 291 -9.17 -12.92 -0.97
N SER A 292 -9.73 -13.93 -1.61
CA SER A 292 -9.83 -15.29 -1.11
C SER A 292 -9.22 -16.27 -2.11
N PRO A 293 -9.00 -17.54 -1.75
CA PRO A 293 -8.47 -18.53 -2.68
C PRO A 293 -9.26 -18.73 -3.96
N ASP A 294 -10.56 -18.46 -3.95
CA ASP A 294 -11.47 -18.64 -5.09
C ASP A 294 -11.63 -17.36 -5.93
N GLY A 295 -11.03 -16.22 -5.52
CA GLY A 295 -11.08 -15.00 -6.31
C GLY A 295 -11.06 -13.72 -5.50
N ILE A 296 -11.38 -12.63 -6.20
CA ILE A 296 -11.42 -11.27 -5.67
C ILE A 296 -12.87 -10.84 -5.54
N TYR A 297 -13.22 -10.33 -4.38
CA TYR A 297 -14.54 -9.78 -4.06
C TYR A 297 -14.47 -8.30 -3.78
N TYR A 298 -15.44 -7.54 -4.26
CA TYR A 298 -15.52 -6.10 -4.02
C TYR A 298 -16.94 -5.65 -3.72
N THR A 299 -17.05 -4.47 -3.13
CA THR A 299 -18.29 -3.71 -2.94
C THR A 299 -17.99 -2.22 -3.08
N GLY A 300 -19.00 -1.42 -3.44
CA GLY A 300 -18.85 0.01 -3.59
C GLY A 300 -18.98 0.50 -5.03
N SER A 301 -18.47 1.72 -5.26
CA SER A 301 -18.51 2.36 -6.59
C SER A 301 -17.54 1.65 -7.55
N ASN A 302 -18.05 1.20 -8.70
CA ASN A 302 -17.26 0.55 -9.75
C ASN A 302 -16.32 1.53 -10.50
N ARG A 303 -16.06 2.70 -9.96
CA ARG A 303 -15.08 3.64 -10.57
C ARG A 303 -13.67 3.09 -10.61
N SER A 304 -13.37 2.17 -9.76
CA SER A 304 -12.12 1.43 -9.72
C SER A 304 -12.34 -0.02 -10.14
N VAL A 305 -12.28 -0.26 -11.26
CA VAL A 305 -12.10 -1.31 -12.22
C VAL A 305 -11.76 -2.73 -11.71
N PHE A 306 -11.93 -3.04 -10.43
CA PHE A 306 -11.88 -4.42 -9.93
C PHE A 306 -12.94 -5.32 -10.57
N GLY A 307 -14.05 -4.73 -11.07
CA GLY A 307 -15.19 -5.47 -11.57
C GLY A 307 -15.11 -6.00 -13.00
N GLY A 308 -14.02 -5.80 -13.72
CA GLY A 308 -13.87 -6.36 -15.08
C GLY A 308 -14.93 -5.93 -16.11
N GLN A 309 -15.79 -4.94 -15.81
CA GLN A 309 -16.85 -4.47 -16.68
C GLN A 309 -16.81 -2.96 -16.90
N SER A 310 -17.13 -2.53 -18.14
CA SER A 310 -17.35 -1.12 -18.44
C SER A 310 -18.74 -0.73 -17.96
N GLY A 311 -18.84 0.01 -16.87
CA GLY A 311 -20.12 0.55 -16.38
C GLY A 311 -20.03 1.01 -14.94
N ALA A 312 -20.68 2.12 -14.65
CA ALA A 312 -20.62 2.79 -13.35
C ALA A 312 -21.64 2.23 -12.34
N ALA A 313 -21.89 0.93 -12.33
CA ALA A 313 -22.83 0.34 -11.39
C ALA A 313 -22.19 0.28 -9.98
N THR A 314 -22.84 0.89 -9.00
CA THR A 314 -22.53 0.69 -7.59
C THR A 314 -22.95 -0.70 -7.15
N VAL A 315 -22.04 -1.44 -6.51
CA VAL A 315 -22.30 -2.76 -5.95
C VAL A 315 -22.44 -2.64 -4.44
N ALA A 316 -23.64 -2.92 -3.96
CA ALA A 316 -24.00 -2.73 -2.55
C ALA A 316 -23.63 -3.92 -1.64
N LEU A 317 -23.38 -5.09 -2.21
CA LEU A 317 -22.98 -6.31 -1.51
C LEU A 317 -21.64 -6.81 -2.08
N TYR A 318 -20.86 -7.51 -1.26
CA TYR A 318 -19.62 -8.12 -1.75
C TYR A 318 -19.92 -9.13 -2.88
N THR A 319 -19.36 -8.84 -4.04
CA THR A 319 -19.57 -9.61 -5.27
C THR A 319 -18.23 -10.05 -5.82
N LYS A 320 -18.12 -11.28 -6.27
CA LYS A 320 -16.91 -11.77 -6.94
C LYS A 320 -16.73 -11.01 -8.26
N CYS A 321 -15.56 -10.38 -8.41
CA CYS A 321 -15.28 -9.59 -9.60
C CYS A 321 -14.47 -10.34 -10.65
N SER A 322 -13.57 -11.20 -10.23
CA SER A 322 -12.70 -11.96 -11.14
C SER A 322 -12.13 -13.18 -10.46
N ASP A 323 -11.66 -14.12 -11.27
CA ASP A 323 -10.73 -15.15 -10.84
C ASP A 323 -9.35 -14.54 -10.60
N LEU A 324 -8.54 -15.23 -9.82
CA LEU A 324 -7.16 -14.81 -9.59
C LEU A 324 -6.34 -15.02 -10.87
N PRO A 325 -5.52 -14.05 -11.29
CA PRO A 325 -4.68 -14.17 -12.47
C PRO A 325 -3.52 -15.16 -12.29
N ILE A 326 -3.18 -15.48 -11.05
CA ILE A 326 -2.15 -16.45 -10.65
C ILE A 326 -2.64 -17.27 -9.46
N LEU A 327 -1.98 -18.38 -9.18
CA LEU A 327 -2.30 -19.22 -8.02
C LEU A 327 -2.19 -18.42 -6.73
N TYR A 328 -3.19 -18.53 -5.87
CA TYR A 328 -3.25 -17.81 -4.58
C TYR A 328 -2.02 -18.00 -3.71
N SER A 329 -1.42 -19.21 -3.72
CA SER A 329 -0.19 -19.52 -3.01
C SER A 329 1.03 -18.73 -3.51
N ASN A 330 1.03 -18.33 -4.78
CA ASN A 330 2.14 -17.63 -5.43
C ASN A 330 2.04 -16.10 -5.28
N ILE A 331 0.91 -15.59 -4.79
CA ILE A 331 0.74 -14.16 -4.55
C ILE A 331 1.60 -13.76 -3.36
N THR A 332 2.59 -12.93 -3.60
CA THR A 332 3.45 -12.35 -2.56
C THR A 332 2.86 -11.06 -2.01
N GLN A 333 2.25 -10.26 -2.88
CA GLN A 333 1.66 -8.98 -2.51
C GLN A 333 0.36 -8.71 -3.28
N TRP A 334 -0.50 -7.98 -2.60
CA TRP A 334 -1.63 -7.28 -3.16
C TRP A 334 -1.62 -5.85 -2.65
N CYS A 335 -1.74 -4.90 -3.53
CA CYS A 335 -1.86 -3.49 -3.16
C CYS A 335 -2.90 -2.80 -4.04
N SER A 336 -3.41 -1.68 -3.57
CA SER A 336 -4.30 -0.83 -4.35
C SER A 336 -3.93 0.64 -4.14
N GLY A 337 -4.16 1.42 -5.18
CA GLY A 337 -4.05 2.86 -5.19
C GLY A 337 -5.40 3.50 -5.49
N THR A 338 -5.45 4.81 -5.64
CA THR A 338 -6.70 5.56 -5.90
C THR A 338 -7.37 5.16 -7.21
N ILE A 339 -6.64 4.66 -8.15
CA ILE A 339 -7.08 4.44 -9.54
C ILE A 339 -6.99 2.99 -9.99
N GLY A 340 -6.53 2.09 -9.14
CA GLY A 340 -6.44 0.67 -9.50
C GLY A 340 -5.83 -0.20 -8.42
N GLY A 341 -5.61 -1.45 -8.75
CA GLY A 341 -4.99 -2.44 -7.90
C GLY A 341 -3.97 -3.29 -8.63
N ALA A 342 -3.08 -3.91 -7.86
CA ALA A 342 -2.07 -4.83 -8.36
C ALA A 342 -1.99 -6.10 -7.53
N ILE A 343 -1.71 -7.20 -8.20
CA ILE A 343 -1.36 -8.49 -7.62
C ILE A 343 0.00 -8.87 -8.19
N CYS A 344 0.93 -9.25 -7.34
CA CYS A 344 2.20 -9.75 -7.82
C CYS A 344 2.63 -11.04 -7.13
N SER A 345 3.43 -11.82 -7.87
CA SER A 345 4.33 -12.84 -7.38
C SER A 345 5.75 -12.27 -7.34
N SER A 346 6.74 -13.09 -7.05
CA SER A 346 8.15 -12.69 -7.18
C SER A 346 8.59 -12.39 -8.63
N THR A 347 7.84 -12.88 -9.64
CA THR A 347 8.24 -12.82 -11.05
C THR A 347 7.19 -12.22 -11.98
N GLU A 348 5.99 -11.95 -11.49
CA GLU A 348 4.89 -11.48 -12.32
C GLU A 348 4.11 -10.36 -11.63
N LEU A 349 3.71 -9.36 -12.41
CA LEU A 349 2.87 -8.25 -11.97
C LEU A 349 1.59 -8.23 -12.81
N TYR A 350 0.44 -8.17 -12.16
CA TYR A 350 -0.87 -8.01 -12.76
C TYR A 350 -1.55 -6.77 -12.21
N GLN A 351 -2.09 -5.95 -13.09
CA GLN A 351 -2.71 -4.68 -12.71
C GLN A 351 -4.09 -4.50 -13.35
N CYS A 352 -4.95 -3.78 -12.64
CA CYS A 352 -6.23 -3.29 -13.14
C CYS A 352 -6.40 -1.82 -12.72
N GLY A 353 -7.23 -1.07 -13.40
CA GLY A 353 -7.54 0.30 -12.98
C GLY A 353 -7.69 1.29 -14.12
N THR A 354 -8.07 2.51 -13.74
CA THR A 354 -8.14 3.68 -14.63
C THR A 354 -6.96 4.58 -14.35
N GLY A 355 -6.15 4.91 -15.35
CA GLY A 355 -5.13 5.89 -15.08
C GLY A 355 -4.11 6.10 -16.19
N ARG A 356 -3.58 7.29 -16.15
CA ARG A 356 -2.46 7.67 -17.00
C ARG A 356 -1.21 7.01 -16.42
N TYR A 357 -0.57 6.12 -17.19
CA TYR A 357 0.77 5.61 -16.91
C TYR A 357 0.91 4.58 -15.76
N ILE A 358 -0.19 3.91 -15.35
CA ILE A 358 -0.11 2.90 -14.28
C ILE A 358 0.37 1.55 -14.77
N ALA A 359 0.33 1.28 -16.03
CA ALA A 359 0.47 -0.08 -16.51
C ALA A 359 1.82 -0.43 -17.13
N GLY A 360 2.80 0.45 -17.05
CA GLY A 360 4.14 0.19 -17.63
C GLY A 360 4.19 -0.01 -19.13
N ASP A 361 3.05 0.08 -19.82
CA ASP A 361 2.92 -0.15 -21.27
C ASP A 361 2.86 1.14 -22.10
N GLY A 362 3.05 2.28 -21.48
CA GLY A 362 2.97 3.59 -22.14
C GLY A 362 1.54 4.00 -22.57
N GLN A 363 0.53 3.20 -22.24
CA GLN A 363 -0.85 3.44 -22.65
C GLN A 363 -1.63 4.17 -21.55
N ASN A 364 -2.47 5.12 -21.96
CA ASN A 364 -3.38 5.84 -21.08
C ASN A 364 -4.79 5.23 -21.15
N ALA A 365 -4.90 3.93 -20.98
CA ALA A 365 -6.14 3.19 -21.13
C ALA A 365 -6.63 2.60 -19.82
N THR A 366 -7.95 2.55 -19.65
CA THR A 366 -8.59 1.82 -18.56
C THR A 366 -8.41 0.32 -18.75
N ARG A 367 -7.88 -0.36 -17.73
CA ARG A 367 -7.77 -1.82 -17.70
C ARG A 367 -8.88 -2.43 -16.85
N TYR A 368 -9.86 -3.00 -17.49
CA TYR A 368 -10.91 -3.77 -16.84
C TYR A 368 -10.40 -5.18 -16.52
N GLY A 369 -10.38 -5.53 -15.23
CA GLY A 369 -9.79 -6.78 -14.74
C GLY A 369 -8.25 -6.77 -14.72
N PHE A 370 -7.68 -7.72 -14.01
CA PHE A 370 -6.24 -7.85 -13.88
C PHE A 370 -5.59 -8.33 -15.16
N ARG A 371 -4.63 -7.60 -15.67
CA ARG A 371 -3.81 -7.94 -16.85
C ARG A 371 -2.35 -7.93 -16.51
N LYS A 372 -1.59 -8.86 -17.10
CA LYS A 372 -0.14 -8.93 -16.94
C LYS A 372 0.50 -7.62 -17.41
N THR A 373 1.38 -7.09 -16.58
CA THR A 373 2.12 -5.86 -16.83
C THR A 373 3.59 -6.22 -17.06
N PRO A 374 4.24 -5.67 -18.10
CA PRO A 374 5.67 -5.85 -18.31
C PRO A 374 6.47 -5.34 -17.11
N LEU A 375 7.49 -6.09 -16.72
CA LEU A 375 8.44 -5.69 -15.70
C LEU A 375 9.59 -4.88 -16.32
N PRO A 376 10.32 -4.06 -15.51
CA PRO A 376 11.42 -3.24 -16.03
C PRO A 376 12.47 -4.03 -16.80
N TRP A 377 12.66 -5.30 -16.49
CA TRP A 377 13.65 -6.21 -17.08
C TRP A 377 13.12 -7.14 -18.17
N ASP A 378 11.82 -7.11 -18.49
CA ASP A 378 11.23 -7.92 -19.58
C ASP A 378 11.61 -7.41 -20.98
N ALA A 379 12.19 -6.22 -21.07
CA ALA A 379 12.57 -5.56 -22.32
C ALA A 379 14.03 -5.83 -22.75
N TYR A 380 14.76 -6.72 -22.06
CA TYR A 380 16.17 -7.03 -22.32
C TYR A 380 16.41 -8.49 -22.71
#